data_68d65cadae0d3e83fc84d141f6486b4e
#
_entry.id   68d65cadae0d3e83fc84d141f6486b4e
#
_cell.length_a   1.000
_cell.length_b   1.000
_cell.length_c   1.000
_cell.angle_alpha   90.00
_cell.angle_beta   90.00
_cell.angle_gamma   90.00
#
_symmetry.space_group_name_H-M   'P 1'
#
loop_
_entity.id
_entity.type
_entity.pdbx_description
1 polymer ?
#
loop_
_entity_poly.entity_id
_entity_poly.type
_entity_poly.pdbx_seq_one_letter_code
_entity_poly.pdbx_strand_id
1 'polypeptide(L)'
;MYSDLRPVRIIYKATVSRGKYAVSRRFLKQSFNFLMILGLASVAFAKPAHARPTAHPAHRAHVAHVQESSRARRHMATLRHSRPVASERRVVLVHTKSGQVRRMVLVRHRSYEHFSASSFTDSDITQGDVTAGEDPVVRQAAIDALGNMYGTAVAIDPANGRILAMVNQKLALSSGAEPCSTIKVSVALAALQEGIVTKDTPVNLGGSYHVNMTEALAKSNNLYFETLGRRLGFERVRHYANSFGLGELAGWNIPGEQLGIYPEQVLPESEGGVGRMCSFGQGISMTPLQLGALVASIANGGTLYYLQHPTTLADAQNFQPRVKRTLDIANLIPEVSVGMEGAVDYGTARRLHANFSELPILGKTGTCSNNGTRYGWFASFANTSHGRIVTVFFLEGGRPTFGPKAAELTGVFYHNLWDHSYFAEKAATDAAPSAASAPAVSQ
;
A
#
# COMPACT_ATOMS: atom_id res chain seq x y z
N MET A 1 -32.78 41.29 41.86
CA MET A 1 -31.65 42.24 41.98
C MET A 1 -30.76 42.07 40.78
N TYR A 2 -30.82 43.07 39.94
CA TYR A 2 -30.01 43.21 38.71
C TYR A 2 -28.59 43.62 39.02
N SER A 3 -27.62 43.17 38.24
CA SER A 3 -26.45 43.99 37.82
C SER A 3 -25.69 43.24 36.71
N ASP A 4 -25.82 43.70 35.51
CA ASP A 4 -24.87 44.27 34.57
C ASP A 4 -23.46 43.63 34.52
N LEU A 5 -23.18 42.94 33.41
CA LEU A 5 -21.83 42.83 32.84
C LEU A 5 -21.86 43.09 31.34
N ARG A 6 -21.22 44.22 30.94
CA ARG A 6 -21.09 44.66 29.56
C ARG A 6 -19.97 43.88 28.82
N PRO A 7 -20.06 43.71 27.47
CA PRO A 7 -19.03 43.06 26.70
C PRO A 7 -17.86 44.01 26.39
N VAL A 8 -16.65 43.54 26.61
CA VAL A 8 -15.40 44.20 26.22
C VAL A 8 -15.17 44.00 24.72
N ARG A 9 -15.21 45.08 23.93
CA ARG A 9 -14.78 45.14 22.52
C ARG A 9 -13.28 45.30 22.46
N ILE A 10 -12.56 44.29 21.97
CA ILE A 10 -11.14 44.39 21.59
C ILE A 10 -11.08 44.80 20.12
N ILE A 11 -10.54 46.00 19.87
CA ILE A 11 -10.30 46.57 18.52
C ILE A 11 -8.87 46.21 18.15
N TYR A 12 -8.68 45.36 17.16
CA TYR A 12 -7.39 45.15 16.51
C TYR A 12 -7.21 46.17 15.39
N LYS A 13 -6.24 47.10 15.57
CA LYS A 13 -5.73 47.93 14.51
C LYS A 13 -4.73 47.16 13.64
N ALA A 14 -5.11 46.87 12.42
CA ALA A 14 -4.20 46.34 11.41
C ALA A 14 -3.39 47.48 10.79
N THR A 15 -2.09 47.47 10.98
CA THR A 15 -1.15 48.37 10.32
C THR A 15 -0.68 47.70 9.02
N VAL A 16 -1.13 48.24 7.89
CA VAL A 16 -0.69 47.82 6.56
C VAL A 16 0.62 48.53 6.22
N SER A 17 1.72 47.78 6.18
CA SER A 17 2.99 48.24 5.64
C SER A 17 3.05 47.90 4.16
N ARG A 18 3.09 48.96 3.31
CA ARG A 18 3.32 48.86 1.86
C ARG A 18 4.82 48.73 1.59
N GLY A 19 5.28 47.50 1.29
CA GLY A 19 6.59 47.26 0.72
C GLY A 19 6.53 47.27 -0.81
N LYS A 20 7.18 48.21 -1.44
CA LYS A 20 7.38 48.28 -2.91
C LYS A 20 8.46 47.31 -3.32
N TYR A 21 8.16 46.35 -4.16
CA TYR A 21 9.15 45.61 -4.92
C TYR A 21 9.04 45.94 -6.41
N ALA A 22 10.12 46.53 -6.93
CA ALA A 22 10.31 46.84 -8.33
C ALA A 22 10.61 45.55 -9.10
N VAL A 23 9.80 45.23 -10.11
CA VAL A 23 10.04 44.14 -11.07
C VAL A 23 10.99 44.70 -12.15
N SER A 24 12.22 44.19 -12.18
CA SER A 24 13.16 44.38 -13.27
C SER A 24 12.80 43.50 -14.47
N ARG A 25 12.29 44.13 -15.52
CA ARG A 25 12.18 43.55 -16.86
C ARG A 25 13.55 43.60 -17.54
N ARG A 26 14.20 42.45 -17.70
CA ARG A 26 15.17 42.19 -18.77
C ARG A 26 15.38 40.68 -18.87
N PHE A 27 14.85 40.09 -19.94
CA PHE A 27 15.49 39.13 -20.86
C PHE A 27 14.40 38.51 -21.73
N LEU A 28 14.12 39.25 -22.79
CA LEU A 28 13.46 38.73 -23.96
C LEU A 28 14.41 39.00 -25.12
N LYS A 29 14.94 37.99 -25.76
CA LYS A 29 15.36 37.88 -27.16
C LYS A 29 16.58 36.99 -27.32
N GLN A 30 16.34 35.87 -27.96
CA GLN A 30 17.16 35.19 -28.99
C GLN A 30 16.46 33.89 -29.27
N SER A 31 15.58 33.84 -30.24
CA SER A 31 15.74 33.77 -31.71
C SER A 31 16.21 32.39 -32.15
N PHE A 32 15.25 31.58 -32.65
CA PHE A 32 15.08 31.19 -34.06
C PHE A 32 16.40 30.99 -34.83
N ASN A 33 16.59 29.80 -35.29
CA ASN A 33 17.10 29.29 -36.55
C ASN A 33 18.11 28.14 -36.38
N PHE A 34 17.71 26.98 -36.89
CA PHE A 34 18.52 26.12 -37.73
C PHE A 34 17.56 25.00 -38.19
N LEU A 35 17.00 25.12 -39.25
CA LEU A 35 17.17 24.78 -40.66
C LEU A 35 17.57 23.29 -40.89
N MET A 36 16.61 22.61 -41.55
CA MET A 36 16.71 21.40 -42.33
C MET A 36 18.11 21.09 -42.91
N ILE A 37 18.50 19.83 -42.79
CA ILE A 37 19.27 19.17 -43.85
C ILE A 37 18.66 17.77 -44.05
N LEU A 38 18.09 17.59 -45.25
CA LEU A 38 17.76 16.34 -45.88
C LEU A 38 19.06 15.62 -46.23
N GLY A 39 19.12 14.32 -45.98
CA GLY A 39 20.14 13.42 -46.50
C GLY A 39 19.52 12.07 -46.85
N LEU A 40 19.08 11.95 -48.10
CA LEU A 40 18.72 10.71 -48.77
C LEU A 40 20.00 9.90 -49.07
N ALA A 41 20.01 8.60 -48.75
CA ALA A 41 20.78 7.56 -49.43
C ALA A 41 20.14 6.23 -49.13
N SER A 42 19.32 5.68 -49.96
CA SER A 42 19.53 4.72 -51.06
C SER A 42 20.03 3.32 -50.62
N VAL A 43 19.09 2.42 -50.52
CA VAL A 43 18.93 1.09 -51.08
C VAL A 43 20.20 0.35 -51.53
N ALA A 44 20.42 -0.83 -50.97
CA ALA A 44 20.98 -1.95 -51.70
C ALA A 44 20.39 -3.28 -51.24
N PHE A 45 19.68 -3.89 -52.14
CA PHE A 45 19.16 -5.28 -52.12
C PHE A 45 20.32 -6.25 -52.30
N ALA A 46 20.35 -7.36 -51.58
CA ALA A 46 20.96 -8.61 -52.01
C ALA A 46 20.26 -9.80 -51.35
N LYS A 47 19.60 -10.58 -52.16
CA LYS A 47 19.18 -11.99 -52.01
C LYS A 47 19.82 -12.77 -53.15
N PRO A 48 19.76 -14.10 -53.23
CA PRO A 48 19.91 -15.19 -52.26
C PRO A 48 20.94 -16.26 -52.78
N ALA A 49 21.25 -17.27 -52.00
CA ALA A 49 21.79 -18.52 -52.54
C ALA A 49 21.26 -19.73 -51.76
N HIS A 50 20.67 -20.63 -52.52
CA HIS A 50 20.19 -21.97 -52.19
C HIS A 50 21.33 -22.95 -51.92
N ALA A 51 21.12 -23.91 -51.03
CA ALA A 51 21.49 -25.30 -51.24
C ALA A 51 20.75 -26.22 -50.24
N ARG A 52 20.07 -27.18 -50.78
CA ARG A 52 19.55 -28.45 -50.23
C ARG A 52 20.34 -29.59 -50.89
N PRO A 53 20.14 -30.87 -50.57
CA PRO A 53 20.06 -31.64 -49.33
C PRO A 53 20.93 -32.93 -49.40
N THR A 54 21.13 -33.67 -48.34
CA THR A 54 21.44 -35.09 -48.44
C THR A 54 20.80 -35.93 -47.34
N ALA A 55 20.46 -37.15 -47.77
CA ALA A 55 19.47 -38.07 -47.26
C ALA A 55 19.92 -38.96 -46.11
N HIS A 56 18.88 -39.58 -45.52
CA HIS A 56 18.85 -40.67 -44.52
C HIS A 56 19.74 -41.89 -44.84
N PRO A 57 19.99 -42.81 -43.86
CA PRO A 57 19.06 -43.95 -43.80
C PRO A 57 18.58 -44.38 -42.38
N ALA A 58 17.43 -45.02 -42.42
CA ALA A 58 16.75 -45.71 -41.37
C ALA A 58 17.39 -47.04 -40.97
N HIS A 59 17.27 -47.43 -39.71
CA HIS A 59 17.21 -48.84 -39.29
C HIS A 59 16.35 -49.00 -38.03
N ARG A 60 15.19 -49.60 -38.26
CA ARG A 60 14.61 -50.85 -37.71
C ARG A 60 14.44 -50.94 -36.18
N ALA A 61 13.19 -51.15 -35.89
CA ALA A 61 12.57 -51.56 -34.62
C ALA A 61 13.11 -52.92 -34.08
N HIS A 62 13.16 -52.98 -32.74
CA HIS A 62 12.96 -54.24 -32.02
C HIS A 62 12.02 -54.00 -30.85
N VAL A 63 10.87 -54.66 -30.95
CA VAL A 63 9.90 -54.88 -29.88
C VAL A 63 10.47 -55.97 -28.98
N ALA A 64 10.51 -55.71 -27.68
CA ALA A 64 10.62 -56.76 -26.68
C ALA A 64 9.67 -56.48 -25.51
N HIS A 65 8.63 -57.27 -25.43
CA HIS A 65 7.79 -57.52 -24.27
C HIS A 65 8.62 -58.14 -23.13
N VAL A 66 8.56 -57.60 -21.93
CA VAL A 66 8.74 -58.37 -20.69
C VAL A 66 7.98 -57.70 -19.53
N GLN A 67 6.94 -58.38 -19.13
CA GLN A 67 6.38 -58.66 -17.78
C GLN A 67 6.55 -57.68 -16.63
N GLU A 68 5.38 -57.38 -16.08
CA GLU A 68 5.11 -56.91 -14.72
C GLU A 68 5.87 -57.70 -13.66
N SER A 69 6.50 -56.99 -12.74
CA SER A 69 6.67 -57.48 -11.38
C SER A 69 6.52 -56.32 -10.39
N SER A 70 5.42 -56.36 -9.69
CA SER A 70 5.09 -55.61 -8.50
C SER A 70 6.19 -55.75 -7.43
N ARG A 71 6.89 -54.63 -7.14
CA ARG A 71 7.58 -54.45 -5.85
C ARG A 71 7.39 -53.06 -5.35
N ALA A 72 6.44 -52.93 -4.43
CA ALA A 72 6.29 -51.76 -3.58
C ALA A 72 7.60 -51.48 -2.83
N ARG A 73 8.38 -50.52 -3.27
CA ARG A 73 9.45 -49.91 -2.46
C ARG A 73 8.87 -48.76 -1.69
N ARG A 74 8.63 -49.03 -0.38
CA ARG A 74 8.48 -47.98 0.61
C ARG A 74 9.73 -47.10 0.57
N HIS A 75 9.63 -45.88 0.02
CA HIS A 75 10.62 -44.85 0.27
C HIS A 75 10.36 -44.25 1.65
N MET A 76 11.07 -44.76 2.65
CA MET A 76 11.33 -44.00 3.87
C MET A 76 12.02 -42.68 3.46
N ALA A 77 11.31 -41.57 3.60
CA ALA A 77 11.93 -40.26 3.56
C ALA A 77 12.87 -40.17 4.76
N THR A 78 14.14 -40.37 4.53
CA THR A 78 15.20 -39.99 5.47
C THR A 78 15.12 -38.48 5.67
N LEU A 79 14.70 -38.07 6.85
CA LEU A 79 14.88 -36.72 7.37
C LEU A 79 16.38 -36.37 7.25
N ARG A 80 16.72 -35.68 6.19
CA ARG A 80 18.05 -35.03 6.09
C ARG A 80 18.09 -33.98 7.18
N HIS A 81 18.78 -34.27 8.25
CA HIS A 81 19.23 -33.26 9.20
C HIS A 81 19.91 -32.15 8.42
N SER A 82 19.30 -30.96 8.46
CA SER A 82 19.92 -29.76 7.90
C SER A 82 21.29 -29.55 8.54
N ARG A 83 22.34 -29.63 7.74
CA ARG A 83 23.69 -29.26 8.17
C ARG A 83 23.62 -27.83 8.76
N PRO A 84 24.20 -27.62 9.96
CA PRO A 84 24.28 -26.28 10.52
C PRO A 84 25.02 -25.39 9.53
N VAL A 85 24.38 -24.29 9.15
CA VAL A 85 24.93 -23.26 8.27
C VAL A 85 26.18 -22.72 8.90
N ALA A 86 27.31 -22.78 8.19
CA ALA A 86 28.60 -22.28 8.64
C ALA A 86 28.46 -20.80 9.07
N SER A 87 28.65 -20.53 10.37
CA SER A 87 28.72 -19.18 10.89
C SER A 87 29.98 -18.53 10.36
N GLU A 88 29.85 -17.46 9.61
CA GLU A 88 30.98 -16.68 9.12
C GLU A 88 31.63 -15.96 10.32
N ARG A 89 32.76 -16.46 10.78
CA ARG A 89 33.53 -15.87 11.88
C ARG A 89 34.48 -14.82 11.29
N ARG A 90 34.17 -13.55 11.49
CA ARG A 90 35.08 -12.45 11.14
C ARG A 90 35.85 -12.01 12.39
N VAL A 91 37.17 -12.08 12.32
CA VAL A 91 38.04 -11.59 13.42
C VAL A 91 38.30 -10.11 13.17
N VAL A 92 37.94 -9.26 14.14
CA VAL A 92 38.21 -7.83 14.12
C VAL A 92 39.12 -7.50 15.27
N LEU A 93 40.19 -6.75 15.00
CA LEU A 93 41.07 -6.20 16.02
C LEU A 93 40.49 -4.86 16.47
N VAL A 94 40.18 -4.74 17.75
CA VAL A 94 39.63 -3.51 18.33
C VAL A 94 40.66 -2.93 19.25
N HIS A 95 41.05 -1.67 19.03
CA HIS A 95 41.89 -0.91 19.94
C HIS A 95 41.05 -0.38 21.10
N THR A 96 41.42 -0.72 22.31
CA THR A 96 40.78 -0.16 23.52
C THR A 96 41.32 1.24 23.79
N LYS A 97 40.59 2.04 24.57
CA LYS A 97 41.03 3.38 24.98
C LYS A 97 42.36 3.40 25.74
N SER A 98 42.81 2.23 26.24
CA SER A 98 44.12 2.03 26.91
C SER A 98 45.21 1.58 25.94
N GLY A 99 45.00 1.59 24.63
CA GLY A 99 46.00 1.20 23.65
C GLY A 99 46.19 -0.30 23.47
N GLN A 100 45.49 -1.15 24.22
CA GLN A 100 45.56 -2.60 24.04
C GLN A 100 44.72 -3.08 22.85
N VAL A 101 45.31 -3.95 22.07
CA VAL A 101 44.60 -4.60 20.93
C VAL A 101 43.87 -5.84 21.42
N ARG A 102 42.55 -5.83 21.38
CA ARG A 102 41.74 -7.01 21.70
C ARG A 102 41.21 -7.64 20.39
N ARG A 103 41.33 -8.95 20.30
CA ARG A 103 40.78 -9.75 19.23
C ARG A 103 39.30 -10.05 19.54
N MET A 104 38.37 -9.43 18.80
CA MET A 104 36.96 -9.75 18.87
C MET A 104 36.56 -10.66 17.70
N VAL A 105 35.85 -11.75 18.00
CA VAL A 105 35.28 -12.63 17.00
C VAL A 105 33.82 -12.23 16.82
N LEU A 106 33.52 -11.57 15.71
CA LEU A 106 32.16 -11.28 15.31
C LEU A 106 31.58 -12.53 14.65
N VAL A 107 30.64 -13.19 15.32
CA VAL A 107 29.88 -14.31 14.76
C VAL A 107 28.62 -13.73 14.12
N ARG A 108 28.57 -13.71 12.79
CA ARG A 108 27.35 -13.35 12.07
C ARG A 108 26.46 -14.58 11.99
N HIS A 109 25.41 -14.64 12.80
CA HIS A 109 24.38 -15.63 12.63
C HIS A 109 23.51 -15.19 11.45
N ARG A 110 23.52 -15.95 10.36
CA ARG A 110 22.52 -15.81 9.29
C ARG A 110 21.28 -16.57 9.74
N SER A 111 20.27 -15.88 10.21
CA SER A 111 18.95 -16.46 10.36
C SER A 111 18.29 -16.52 8.97
N TYR A 112 17.87 -17.69 8.55
CA TYR A 112 17.04 -17.85 7.36
C TYR A 112 15.59 -17.97 7.84
N GLU A 113 14.73 -17.10 7.33
CA GLU A 113 13.30 -17.28 7.48
C GLU A 113 12.85 -18.47 6.63
N HIS A 114 12.19 -19.43 7.26
CA HIS A 114 11.54 -20.55 6.61
C HIS A 114 10.04 -20.24 6.51
N PHE A 115 9.51 -20.27 5.30
CA PHE A 115 8.09 -20.09 5.05
C PHE A 115 7.47 -21.45 4.77
N SER A 116 6.36 -21.73 5.43
CA SER A 116 5.53 -22.94 5.23
C SER A 116 4.37 -22.66 4.27
N ALA A 117 3.91 -21.42 4.17
CA ALA A 117 2.83 -21.01 3.29
C ALA A 117 3.31 -20.80 1.85
N SER A 118 2.49 -21.18 0.88
CA SER A 118 2.69 -20.87 -0.53
C SER A 118 2.20 -19.43 -0.83
N SER A 119 2.91 -18.72 -1.69
CA SER A 119 2.45 -17.42 -2.22
C SER A 119 1.52 -17.57 -3.40
N PHE A 120 1.39 -18.76 -3.95
CA PHE A 120 0.58 -19.04 -5.14
C PHE A 120 -0.46 -20.10 -4.81
N THR A 121 -1.57 -20.02 -5.53
CA THR A 121 -2.66 -20.98 -5.43
C THR A 121 -3.15 -21.38 -6.82
N ASP A 122 -3.49 -22.66 -6.98
CA ASP A 122 -4.17 -23.17 -8.17
C ASP A 122 -5.70 -23.20 -7.96
N SER A 123 -6.15 -22.88 -6.73
CA SER A 123 -7.58 -22.80 -6.41
C SER A 123 -8.16 -21.46 -6.87
N ASP A 124 -9.39 -21.49 -7.30
CA ASP A 124 -10.15 -20.27 -7.59
C ASP A 124 -10.40 -19.49 -6.28
N ILE A 125 -9.68 -18.39 -6.10
CA ILE A 125 -9.79 -17.51 -4.93
C ILE A 125 -11.08 -16.71 -4.89
N THR A 126 -11.84 -16.67 -5.99
CA THR A 126 -13.11 -15.95 -6.10
C THR A 126 -14.32 -16.81 -5.74
N GLN A 127 -14.10 -18.09 -5.49
CA GLN A 127 -15.17 -19.04 -5.18
C GLN A 127 -15.92 -18.62 -3.91
N GLY A 128 -17.21 -18.38 -4.07
CA GLY A 128 -18.10 -17.95 -2.98
C GLY A 128 -18.19 -16.43 -2.80
N ASP A 129 -17.50 -15.64 -3.60
CA ASP A 129 -17.64 -14.18 -3.59
C ASP A 129 -19.06 -13.78 -4.06
N VAL A 130 -19.65 -12.82 -3.36
CA VAL A 130 -20.93 -12.17 -3.71
C VAL A 130 -20.62 -10.92 -4.53
N THR A 131 -21.04 -10.88 -5.80
CA THR A 131 -20.53 -9.89 -6.75
C THR A 131 -21.58 -9.04 -7.45
N ALA A 132 -22.87 -9.37 -7.31
CA ALA A 132 -23.96 -8.77 -8.08
C ALA A 132 -24.10 -7.25 -7.90
N GLY A 133 -23.63 -6.70 -6.78
CA GLY A 133 -23.62 -5.25 -6.50
C GLY A 133 -22.28 -4.56 -6.73
N GLU A 134 -21.26 -5.28 -7.18
CA GLU A 134 -19.92 -4.75 -7.43
C GLU A 134 -19.84 -4.09 -8.84
N ASP A 135 -18.79 -3.30 -9.04
CA ASP A 135 -18.43 -2.76 -10.35
C ASP A 135 -17.64 -3.84 -11.13
N PRO A 136 -18.18 -4.32 -12.25
CA PRO A 136 -17.57 -5.44 -12.98
C PRO A 136 -16.20 -5.10 -13.58
N VAL A 137 -15.97 -3.84 -13.98
CA VAL A 137 -14.68 -3.40 -14.53
C VAL A 137 -13.63 -3.38 -13.42
N VAL A 138 -13.97 -2.80 -12.26
CA VAL A 138 -13.07 -2.75 -11.09
C VAL A 138 -12.78 -4.16 -10.57
N ARG A 139 -13.81 -5.03 -10.55
CA ARG A 139 -13.62 -6.42 -10.11
C ARG A 139 -12.68 -7.20 -11.03
N GLN A 140 -12.92 -7.11 -12.36
CA GLN A 140 -12.07 -7.83 -13.32
C GLN A 140 -10.62 -7.33 -13.25
N ALA A 141 -10.41 -6.02 -13.17
CA ALA A 141 -9.08 -5.44 -13.00
C ALA A 141 -8.37 -5.96 -11.74
N ALA A 142 -9.11 -6.17 -10.64
CA ALA A 142 -8.55 -6.70 -9.39
C ALA A 142 -8.20 -8.19 -9.50
N ILE A 143 -9.03 -9.00 -10.17
CA ILE A 143 -8.77 -10.42 -10.43
C ILE A 143 -7.51 -10.58 -11.29
N ASP A 144 -7.44 -9.85 -12.40
CA ASP A 144 -6.30 -9.90 -13.33
C ASP A 144 -5.00 -9.46 -12.66
N ALA A 145 -5.09 -8.44 -11.79
CA ALA A 145 -3.94 -7.97 -11.02
C ALA A 145 -3.43 -9.01 -10.01
N LEU A 146 -4.31 -9.71 -9.30
CA LEU A 146 -3.92 -10.76 -8.35
C LEU A 146 -3.32 -11.97 -9.07
N GLY A 147 -3.86 -12.31 -10.25
CA GLY A 147 -3.44 -13.49 -11.00
C GLY A 147 -3.53 -14.76 -10.13
N ASN A 148 -2.45 -15.49 -10.01
CA ASN A 148 -2.36 -16.69 -9.17
C ASN A 148 -1.74 -16.45 -7.78
N MET A 149 -1.52 -15.19 -7.38
CA MET A 149 -1.04 -14.87 -6.03
C MET A 149 -2.16 -15.11 -5.00
N TYR A 150 -1.82 -15.78 -3.90
CA TYR A 150 -2.76 -15.90 -2.79
C TYR A 150 -2.85 -14.59 -2.02
N GLY A 151 -4.01 -13.98 -2.11
CA GLY A 151 -4.25 -12.66 -1.55
C GLY A 151 -5.68 -12.21 -1.74
N THR A 152 -5.95 -10.96 -1.37
CA THR A 152 -7.22 -10.27 -1.59
C THR A 152 -6.95 -8.86 -2.13
N ALA A 153 -7.89 -8.36 -2.90
CA ALA A 153 -7.93 -6.98 -3.36
C ALA A 153 -9.30 -6.36 -3.01
N VAL A 154 -9.27 -5.22 -2.33
CA VAL A 154 -10.45 -4.44 -1.99
C VAL A 154 -10.34 -3.08 -2.65
N ALA A 155 -11.36 -2.69 -3.42
CA ALA A 155 -11.46 -1.39 -4.08
C ALA A 155 -12.65 -0.62 -3.49
N ILE A 156 -12.45 0.65 -3.12
CA ILE A 156 -13.41 1.46 -2.37
C ILE A 156 -13.55 2.82 -3.06
N ASP A 157 -14.78 3.30 -3.19
CA ASP A 157 -15.08 4.69 -3.50
C ASP A 157 -14.94 5.53 -2.23
N PRO A 158 -13.90 6.37 -2.11
CA PRO A 158 -13.68 7.15 -0.90
C PRO A 158 -14.73 8.24 -0.68
N ALA A 159 -15.46 8.65 -1.71
CA ALA A 159 -16.45 9.71 -1.60
C ALA A 159 -17.67 9.29 -0.79
N ASN A 160 -17.93 7.98 -0.65
CA ASN A 160 -19.16 7.48 -0.04
C ASN A 160 -19.00 6.18 0.77
N GLY A 161 -17.82 5.52 0.72
CA GLY A 161 -17.54 4.28 1.43
C GLY A 161 -18.08 3.01 0.76
N ARG A 162 -18.55 3.10 -0.51
CA ARG A 162 -18.99 1.93 -1.26
C ARG A 162 -17.78 1.06 -1.62
N ILE A 163 -17.87 -0.23 -1.32
CA ILE A 163 -16.94 -1.23 -1.86
C ILE A 163 -17.35 -1.47 -3.31
N LEU A 164 -16.44 -1.14 -4.23
CA LEU A 164 -16.61 -1.31 -5.66
C LEU A 164 -16.30 -2.73 -6.10
N ALA A 165 -15.30 -3.35 -5.47
CA ALA A 165 -14.95 -4.75 -5.65
C ALA A 165 -14.22 -5.29 -4.42
N MET A 166 -14.43 -6.57 -4.11
CA MET A 166 -13.76 -7.30 -3.05
C MET A 166 -13.48 -8.73 -3.54
N VAL A 167 -12.26 -8.97 -3.99
CA VAL A 167 -11.80 -10.26 -4.54
C VAL A 167 -11.23 -11.11 -3.41
N ASN A 168 -11.59 -12.39 -3.33
CA ASN A 168 -11.31 -13.29 -2.22
C ASN A 168 -11.90 -12.74 -0.91
N GLN A 169 -13.23 -12.65 -0.88
CA GLN A 169 -13.99 -12.09 0.25
C GLN A 169 -13.71 -12.86 1.54
N LYS A 170 -13.46 -14.14 1.47
CA LYS A 170 -13.08 -14.97 2.63
C LYS A 170 -11.84 -14.41 3.34
N LEU A 171 -10.83 -13.98 2.59
CA LEU A 171 -9.61 -13.39 3.15
C LEU A 171 -9.82 -11.91 3.52
N ALA A 172 -10.53 -11.16 2.68
CA ALA A 172 -10.83 -9.74 2.94
C ALA A 172 -11.60 -9.52 4.24
N LEU A 173 -12.53 -10.43 4.56
CA LEU A 173 -13.42 -10.37 5.72
C LEU A 173 -12.87 -11.10 6.95
N SER A 174 -11.68 -11.71 6.85
CA SER A 174 -11.02 -12.38 7.97
C SER A 174 -10.63 -11.40 9.08
N SER A 175 -10.23 -11.93 10.24
CA SER A 175 -9.74 -11.12 11.38
C SER A 175 -8.44 -10.35 11.08
N GLY A 176 -7.97 -10.40 9.83
CA GLY A 176 -6.80 -9.68 9.37
C GLY A 176 -5.49 -10.29 9.82
N ALA A 177 -4.43 -9.51 9.70
CA ALA A 177 -3.08 -9.88 10.06
C ALA A 177 -2.33 -8.70 10.65
N GLU A 178 -1.09 -8.94 11.08
CA GLU A 178 -0.19 -7.87 11.49
C GLU A 178 -0.06 -6.83 10.35
N PRO A 179 -0.37 -5.54 10.61
CA PRO A 179 -0.38 -4.50 9.58
C PRO A 179 1.01 -4.17 9.05
N CYS A 180 2.04 -4.65 9.72
CA CYS A 180 3.42 -4.34 9.40
C CYS A 180 3.60 -2.80 9.32
N SER A 181 4.30 -2.32 8.31
CA SER A 181 4.57 -0.89 8.15
C SER A 181 3.39 -0.04 7.67
N THR A 182 2.21 -0.60 7.39
CA THR A 182 1.02 0.20 7.06
C THR A 182 0.49 0.96 8.28
N ILE A 183 0.74 0.45 9.50
CA ILE A 183 0.39 1.14 10.76
C ILE A 183 1.01 2.54 10.86
N LYS A 184 2.13 2.78 10.17
CA LYS A 184 2.86 4.05 10.19
C LYS A 184 2.04 5.23 9.70
N VAL A 185 1.00 5.01 8.89
CA VAL A 185 0.09 6.06 8.42
C VAL A 185 -0.69 6.64 9.60
N SER A 186 -1.28 5.78 10.45
CA SER A 186 -2.01 6.23 11.64
C SER A 186 -1.09 6.90 12.66
N VAL A 187 0.13 6.39 12.82
CA VAL A 187 1.14 6.97 13.73
C VAL A 187 1.62 8.33 13.24
N ALA A 188 1.79 8.50 11.91
CA ALA A 188 2.15 9.78 11.30
C ALA A 188 1.06 10.84 11.57
N LEU A 189 -0.20 10.50 11.30
CA LEU A 189 -1.33 11.39 11.57
C LEU A 189 -1.42 11.74 13.06
N ALA A 190 -1.25 10.78 13.96
CA ALA A 190 -1.23 11.02 15.40
C ALA A 190 -0.12 11.98 15.84
N ALA A 191 1.09 11.80 15.30
CA ALA A 191 2.24 12.66 15.65
C ALA A 191 2.10 14.07 15.09
N LEU A 192 1.49 14.24 13.92
CA LEU A 192 1.14 15.53 13.33
C LEU A 192 0.04 16.23 14.16
N GLN A 193 -1.01 15.51 14.53
CA GLN A 193 -2.13 16.04 15.33
C GLN A 193 -1.67 16.54 16.70
N GLU A 194 -0.74 15.83 17.33
CA GLU A 194 -0.14 16.23 18.61
C GLU A 194 0.95 17.31 18.46
N GLY A 195 1.24 17.76 17.23
CA GLY A 195 2.27 18.77 16.98
C GLY A 195 3.70 18.34 17.35
N ILE A 196 3.93 17.02 17.50
CA ILE A 196 5.25 16.47 17.87
C ILE A 196 6.26 16.68 16.73
N VAL A 197 5.79 16.65 15.50
CA VAL A 197 6.56 16.86 14.27
C VAL A 197 5.68 17.48 13.19
N THR A 198 6.34 18.10 12.18
CA THR A 198 5.78 18.38 10.85
C THR A 198 6.39 17.39 9.84
N LYS A 199 5.96 17.42 8.58
CA LYS A 199 6.56 16.57 7.54
C LYS A 199 8.06 16.80 7.35
N ASP A 200 8.54 18.01 7.63
CA ASP A 200 9.92 18.45 7.41
C ASP A 200 10.77 18.44 8.69
N THR A 201 10.16 18.24 9.87
CA THR A 201 10.89 18.22 11.14
C THR A 201 11.94 17.11 11.18
N PRO A 202 13.25 17.43 11.27
CA PRO A 202 14.29 16.42 11.36
C PRO A 202 14.27 15.79 12.77
N VAL A 203 14.09 14.47 12.83
CA VAL A 203 14.19 13.68 14.05
C VAL A 203 15.56 13.03 14.11
N ASN A 204 16.30 13.27 15.20
CA ASN A 204 17.58 12.59 15.44
C ASN A 204 17.33 11.13 15.82
N LEU A 205 17.89 10.22 15.05
CA LEU A 205 17.77 8.77 15.24
C LEU A 205 19.07 8.13 15.77
N GLY A 206 20.03 8.96 16.17
CA GLY A 206 21.31 8.56 16.76
C GLY A 206 22.50 9.19 16.03
N GLY A 207 23.43 9.75 16.79
CA GLY A 207 24.60 10.44 16.25
C GLY A 207 24.21 11.59 15.32
N SER A 208 24.73 11.58 14.09
CA SER A 208 24.42 12.57 13.04
C SER A 208 23.24 12.15 12.14
N TYR A 209 22.58 11.01 12.39
CA TYR A 209 21.52 10.50 11.54
C TYR A 209 20.18 11.16 11.86
N HIS A 210 19.70 11.99 10.95
CA HIS A 210 18.42 12.69 11.03
C HIS A 210 17.53 12.32 9.85
N VAL A 211 16.24 12.16 10.10
CA VAL A 211 15.23 11.84 9.08
C VAL A 211 13.98 12.67 9.38
N ASN A 212 13.32 13.18 8.37
CA ASN A 212 12.01 13.81 8.47
C ASN A 212 10.89 12.80 8.16
N MET A 213 9.63 13.21 8.36
CA MET A 213 8.48 12.34 8.15
C MET A 213 8.30 11.92 6.69
N THR A 214 8.51 12.82 5.74
CA THR A 214 8.42 12.55 4.31
C THR A 214 9.32 11.38 3.92
N GLU A 215 10.61 11.46 4.25
CA GLU A 215 11.57 10.39 3.98
C GLU A 215 11.28 9.11 4.78
N ALA A 216 10.82 9.26 6.02
CA ALA A 216 10.51 8.13 6.88
C ALA A 216 9.31 7.33 6.37
N LEU A 217 8.27 7.99 5.84
CA LEU A 217 7.12 7.33 5.20
C LEU A 217 7.53 6.70 3.88
N ALA A 218 8.22 7.44 3.01
CA ALA A 218 8.66 6.99 1.69
C ALA A 218 9.53 5.73 1.78
N LYS A 219 10.53 5.74 2.64
CA LYS A 219 11.49 4.63 2.85
C LYS A 219 11.07 3.66 3.94
N SER A 220 9.92 3.91 4.57
CA SER A 220 9.38 3.06 5.66
C SER A 220 10.35 2.87 6.83
N ASN A 221 10.97 3.97 7.32
CA ASN A 221 11.99 3.94 8.35
C ASN A 221 11.41 3.50 9.70
N ASN A 222 11.85 2.34 10.20
CA ASN A 222 11.33 1.78 11.46
C ASN A 222 11.74 2.61 12.66
N LEU A 223 13.02 3.01 12.74
CA LEU A 223 13.56 3.72 13.89
C LEU A 223 12.89 5.08 14.09
N TYR A 224 12.51 5.75 12.99
CA TYR A 224 11.74 6.99 13.04
C TYR A 224 10.38 6.76 13.72
N PHE A 225 9.61 5.76 13.28
CA PHE A 225 8.30 5.47 13.83
C PHE A 225 8.34 4.87 15.24
N GLU A 226 9.38 4.11 15.58
CA GLU A 226 9.63 3.72 16.97
C GLU A 226 9.84 4.93 17.87
N THR A 227 10.62 5.91 17.39
CA THR A 227 10.88 7.16 18.12
C THR A 227 9.60 7.98 18.29
N LEU A 228 8.77 8.10 17.24
CA LEU A 228 7.47 8.77 17.34
C LEU A 228 6.54 8.05 18.32
N GLY A 229 6.47 6.73 18.26
CA GLY A 229 5.66 5.93 19.18
C GLY A 229 6.05 6.14 20.64
N ARG A 230 7.35 6.18 20.95
CA ARG A 230 7.84 6.47 22.30
C ARG A 230 7.54 7.91 22.75
N ARG A 231 7.57 8.90 21.84
CA ARG A 231 7.21 10.30 22.13
C ARG A 231 5.71 10.48 22.35
N LEU A 232 4.89 9.78 21.58
CA LEU A 232 3.42 9.78 21.71
C LEU A 232 3.00 9.10 23.03
N GLY A 233 3.60 7.93 23.32
CA GLY A 233 3.15 7.03 24.36
C GLY A 233 1.96 6.19 23.91
N PHE A 234 1.72 5.06 24.59
CA PHE A 234 0.73 4.06 24.19
C PHE A 234 -0.70 4.62 24.14
N GLU A 235 -1.09 5.39 25.17
CA GLU A 235 -2.46 5.90 25.27
C GLU A 235 -2.85 6.80 24.10
N ARG A 236 -1.96 7.70 23.66
CA ARG A 236 -2.25 8.54 22.51
C ARG A 236 -2.26 7.74 21.21
N VAL A 237 -1.28 6.84 21.03
CA VAL A 237 -1.25 5.98 19.83
C VAL A 237 -2.52 5.16 19.72
N ARG A 238 -2.99 4.55 20.81
CA ARG A 238 -4.25 3.80 20.86
C ARG A 238 -5.45 4.69 20.61
N HIS A 239 -5.52 5.86 21.26
CA HIS A 239 -6.60 6.82 21.06
C HIS A 239 -6.78 7.18 19.59
N TYR A 240 -5.71 7.57 18.92
CA TYR A 240 -5.76 7.93 17.50
C TYR A 240 -6.05 6.72 16.61
N ALA A 241 -5.47 5.56 16.87
CA ALA A 241 -5.78 4.35 16.13
C ALA A 241 -7.27 4.02 16.17
N ASN A 242 -7.88 4.06 17.36
CA ASN A 242 -9.32 3.85 17.53
C ASN A 242 -10.13 4.95 16.85
N SER A 243 -9.72 6.22 16.95
CA SER A 243 -10.36 7.33 16.26
C SER A 243 -10.38 7.14 14.74
N PHE A 244 -9.32 6.53 14.18
CA PHE A 244 -9.21 6.18 12.77
C PHE A 244 -9.93 4.86 12.40
N GLY A 245 -10.63 4.23 13.33
CA GLY A 245 -11.43 3.02 13.11
C GLY A 245 -10.68 1.69 13.27
N LEU A 246 -9.43 1.71 13.76
CA LEU A 246 -8.72 0.47 14.08
C LEU A 246 -9.26 -0.14 15.38
N GLY A 247 -9.45 -1.46 15.41
CA GLY A 247 -10.10 -2.15 16.52
C GLY A 247 -11.64 -2.10 16.49
N GLU A 248 -12.24 -1.60 15.41
CA GLU A 248 -13.68 -1.57 15.18
C GLU A 248 -14.02 -2.23 13.83
N LEU A 249 -15.24 -2.74 13.65
CA LEU A 249 -15.70 -3.16 12.32
C LEU A 249 -15.68 -1.96 11.36
N ALA A 250 -15.08 -2.13 10.20
CA ALA A 250 -15.03 -1.10 9.18
C ALA A 250 -16.34 -1.01 8.40
N GLY A 251 -17.01 -2.14 8.23
CA GLY A 251 -18.22 -2.28 7.45
C GLY A 251 -19.51 -1.97 8.19
N TRP A 252 -20.57 -1.69 7.44
CA TRP A 252 -21.94 -1.61 7.90
C TRP A 252 -22.68 -2.87 7.47
N ASN A 253 -22.94 -3.76 8.44
CA ASN A 253 -23.68 -5.01 8.21
C ASN A 253 -23.12 -5.86 7.04
N ILE A 254 -21.80 -5.94 6.91
CA ILE A 254 -21.17 -6.83 5.91
C ILE A 254 -21.16 -8.25 6.50
N PRO A 255 -21.88 -9.20 5.90
CA PRO A 255 -21.94 -10.57 6.41
C PRO A 255 -20.55 -11.21 6.42
N GLY A 256 -20.16 -11.79 7.54
CA GLY A 256 -18.89 -12.49 7.68
C GLY A 256 -17.67 -11.59 7.98
N GLU A 257 -17.85 -10.27 8.06
CA GLU A 257 -16.75 -9.38 8.49
C GLU A 257 -16.33 -9.74 9.92
N GLN A 258 -15.04 -9.99 10.09
CA GLN A 258 -14.42 -10.23 11.39
C GLN A 258 -13.70 -8.97 11.88
N LEU A 259 -13.59 -8.87 13.20
CA LEU A 259 -12.95 -7.74 13.85
C LEU A 259 -11.43 -7.91 13.83
N GLY A 260 -10.70 -6.88 13.40
CA GLY A 260 -9.27 -6.74 13.71
C GLY A 260 -9.08 -6.30 15.16
N ILE A 261 -7.92 -6.56 15.73
CA ILE A 261 -7.63 -6.32 17.14
C ILE A 261 -6.62 -5.19 17.29
N TYR A 262 -6.97 -4.16 18.07
CA TYR A 262 -6.00 -3.22 18.61
C TYR A 262 -5.86 -3.48 20.12
N PRO A 263 -4.63 -3.78 20.63
CA PRO A 263 -4.44 -4.19 22.03
C PRO A 263 -4.90 -3.12 23.02
N GLU A 264 -5.40 -3.56 24.17
CA GLU A 264 -5.78 -2.68 25.27
C GLU A 264 -4.56 -2.27 26.13
N GLN A 265 -3.49 -3.03 26.05
CA GLN A 265 -2.27 -2.82 26.79
C GLN A 265 -1.06 -2.73 25.85
N VAL A 266 -0.06 -1.96 26.26
CA VAL A 266 1.20 -1.87 25.54
C VAL A 266 1.95 -3.20 25.59
N LEU A 267 2.67 -3.52 24.52
CA LEU A 267 3.60 -4.66 24.52
C LEU A 267 4.67 -4.49 25.59
N PRO A 268 5.15 -5.59 26.20
CA PRO A 268 6.30 -5.56 27.08
C PRO A 268 7.52 -4.90 26.43
N GLU A 269 8.32 -4.16 27.18
CA GLU A 269 9.56 -3.55 26.65
C GLU A 269 10.55 -4.60 26.12
N SER A 270 10.54 -5.83 26.67
CA SER A 270 11.30 -6.97 26.14
C SER A 270 10.91 -7.37 24.72
N GLU A 271 9.70 -7.04 24.30
CA GLU A 271 9.16 -7.25 22.96
C GLU A 271 9.21 -5.98 22.09
N GLY A 272 9.75 -4.87 22.65
CA GLY A 272 9.97 -3.60 21.98
C GLY A 272 8.92 -2.54 22.25
N GLY A 273 7.96 -2.81 23.16
CA GLY A 273 7.02 -1.83 23.69
C GLY A 273 6.21 -1.11 22.60
N VAL A 274 5.77 0.11 22.90
CA VAL A 274 5.01 0.96 21.97
C VAL A 274 5.79 1.27 20.68
N GLY A 275 7.13 1.27 20.73
CA GLY A 275 7.96 1.50 19.54
C GLY A 275 7.71 0.45 18.46
N ARG A 276 7.71 -0.83 18.83
CA ARG A 276 7.46 -1.93 17.89
C ARG A 276 6.01 -1.92 17.37
N MET A 277 5.05 -1.58 18.22
CA MET A 277 3.65 -1.39 17.81
C MET A 277 3.54 -0.32 16.74
N CYS A 278 4.26 0.80 16.86
CA CYS A 278 4.21 1.92 15.91
C CYS A 278 5.01 1.70 14.62
N SER A 279 6.02 0.85 14.62
CA SER A 279 6.89 0.64 13.47
C SER A 279 6.52 -0.59 12.64
N PHE A 280 6.05 -1.65 13.29
CA PHE A 280 5.72 -2.93 12.66
C PHE A 280 4.25 -3.32 12.84
N GLY A 281 3.52 -2.69 13.75
CA GLY A 281 2.18 -3.13 14.13
C GLY A 281 2.17 -4.40 14.97
N GLN A 282 3.30 -4.70 15.65
CA GLN A 282 3.42 -5.91 16.45
C GLN A 282 2.33 -5.96 17.52
N GLY A 283 1.66 -7.10 17.65
CA GLY A 283 0.53 -7.29 18.56
C GLY A 283 -0.81 -6.74 18.05
N ILE A 284 -0.84 -6.08 16.89
CA ILE A 284 -2.04 -5.56 16.25
C ILE A 284 -2.49 -6.54 15.15
N SER A 285 -3.77 -6.82 15.04
CA SER A 285 -4.38 -7.42 13.85
C SER A 285 -5.27 -6.39 13.16
N MET A 286 -4.99 -6.10 11.90
CA MET A 286 -5.74 -5.15 11.08
C MET A 286 -6.34 -5.86 9.87
N THR A 287 -7.60 -5.60 9.59
CA THR A 287 -8.27 -6.16 8.41
C THR A 287 -8.02 -5.31 7.18
N PRO A 288 -8.12 -5.88 5.96
CA PRO A 288 -8.07 -5.09 4.72
C PRO A 288 -9.11 -3.98 4.69
N LEU A 289 -10.30 -4.20 5.26
CA LEU A 289 -11.36 -3.22 5.31
C LEU A 289 -11.01 -2.06 6.25
N GLN A 290 -10.43 -2.32 7.43
CA GLN A 290 -9.99 -1.28 8.36
C GLN A 290 -8.91 -0.38 7.73
N LEU A 291 -7.93 -0.99 7.05
CA LEU A 291 -6.90 -0.23 6.33
C LEU A 291 -7.50 0.57 5.17
N GLY A 292 -8.43 -0.02 4.43
CA GLY A 292 -9.14 0.64 3.35
C GLY A 292 -9.95 1.85 3.84
N ALA A 293 -10.68 1.72 4.95
CA ALA A 293 -11.44 2.82 5.54
C ALA A 293 -10.54 3.97 6.01
N LEU A 294 -9.40 3.67 6.65
CA LEU A 294 -8.42 4.68 7.04
C LEU A 294 -7.88 5.43 5.81
N VAL A 295 -7.45 4.71 4.76
CA VAL A 295 -6.90 5.34 3.55
C VAL A 295 -7.98 6.10 2.80
N ALA A 296 -9.23 5.61 2.78
CA ALA A 296 -10.37 6.33 2.20
C ALA A 296 -10.64 7.65 2.93
N SER A 297 -10.53 7.69 4.26
CA SER A 297 -10.68 8.94 5.01
C SER A 297 -9.59 9.98 4.68
N ILE A 298 -8.37 9.55 4.37
CA ILE A 298 -7.31 10.44 3.89
C ILE A 298 -7.65 10.93 2.47
N ALA A 299 -8.08 10.01 1.60
CA ALA A 299 -8.38 10.34 0.21
C ALA A 299 -9.55 11.31 0.05
N ASN A 300 -10.49 11.34 0.99
CA ASN A 300 -11.72 12.16 0.92
C ASN A 300 -11.71 13.43 1.79
N GLY A 301 -10.61 13.75 2.47
CA GLY A 301 -10.51 14.96 3.28
C GLY A 301 -10.88 14.81 4.75
N GLY A 302 -11.04 13.58 5.28
CA GLY A 302 -11.23 13.32 6.70
C GLY A 302 -12.57 12.69 7.09
N THR A 303 -13.39 12.27 6.13
CA THR A 303 -14.64 11.58 6.46
C THR A 303 -14.40 10.07 6.55
N LEU A 304 -14.56 9.49 7.73
CA LEU A 304 -14.54 8.06 7.93
C LEU A 304 -15.96 7.51 7.70
N TYR A 305 -16.16 6.83 6.59
CA TYR A 305 -17.41 6.14 6.31
C TYR A 305 -17.40 4.72 6.89
N TYR A 306 -18.59 4.21 7.23
CA TYR A 306 -18.79 2.78 7.23
C TYR A 306 -18.65 2.27 5.80
N LEU A 307 -17.82 1.27 5.59
CA LEU A 307 -17.76 0.60 4.31
C LEU A 307 -19.04 -0.21 4.09
N GLN A 308 -19.56 -0.17 2.87
CA GLN A 308 -20.76 -0.91 2.51
C GLN A 308 -20.50 -1.72 1.25
N HIS A 309 -20.87 -2.99 1.29
CA HIS A 309 -20.75 -3.91 0.18
C HIS A 309 -22.15 -4.24 -0.36
N PRO A 310 -22.61 -3.59 -1.44
CA PRO A 310 -23.87 -3.95 -2.10
C PRO A 310 -23.81 -5.40 -2.58
N THR A 311 -24.79 -6.20 -2.18
CA THR A 311 -24.83 -7.63 -2.54
C THR A 311 -25.77 -7.91 -3.71
N THR A 312 -26.57 -6.91 -4.10
CA THR A 312 -27.49 -6.97 -5.25
C THR A 312 -27.37 -5.71 -6.09
N LEU A 313 -27.86 -5.77 -7.34
CA LEU A 313 -27.98 -4.57 -8.19
C LEU A 313 -28.90 -3.52 -7.56
N ALA A 314 -29.95 -3.94 -6.91
CA ALA A 314 -30.88 -3.02 -6.22
C ALA A 314 -30.19 -2.28 -5.07
N ASP A 315 -29.34 -2.96 -4.27
CA ASP A 315 -28.55 -2.31 -3.21
C ASP A 315 -27.56 -1.30 -3.81
N ALA A 316 -26.96 -1.64 -4.95
CA ALA A 316 -26.04 -0.76 -5.64
C ALA A 316 -26.71 0.49 -6.22
N GLN A 317 -27.93 0.35 -6.76
CA GLN A 317 -28.73 1.45 -7.31
C GLN A 317 -29.29 2.37 -6.24
N ASN A 318 -29.68 1.81 -5.09
CA ASN A 318 -30.26 2.54 -3.95
C ASN A 318 -29.22 2.85 -2.86
N PHE A 319 -27.95 2.84 -3.21
CA PHE A 319 -26.85 3.05 -2.27
C PHE A 319 -26.94 4.39 -1.56
N GLN A 320 -26.81 4.37 -0.22
CA GLN A 320 -26.79 5.57 0.62
C GLN A 320 -25.53 5.55 1.49
N PRO A 321 -24.67 6.59 1.41
CA PRO A 321 -23.48 6.69 2.25
C PRO A 321 -23.82 6.72 3.74
N ARG A 322 -22.98 6.10 4.56
CA ARG A 322 -23.09 6.12 6.02
C ARG A 322 -21.82 6.64 6.65
N VAL A 323 -21.86 7.86 7.15
CA VAL A 323 -20.74 8.45 7.89
C VAL A 323 -20.60 7.76 9.25
N LYS A 324 -19.43 7.25 9.57
CA LYS A 324 -19.08 6.71 10.87
C LYS A 324 -18.65 7.82 11.82
N ARG A 325 -17.76 8.69 11.34
CA ARG A 325 -17.32 9.92 12.03
C ARG A 325 -16.56 10.83 11.08
N THR A 326 -16.44 12.11 11.43
CA THR A 326 -15.55 13.06 10.78
C THR A 326 -14.25 13.15 11.60
N LEU A 327 -13.12 13.07 10.92
CA LEU A 327 -11.79 13.16 11.50
C LEU A 327 -11.26 14.58 11.27
N ASP A 328 -10.67 15.18 12.29
CA ASP A 328 -10.01 16.50 12.15
C ASP A 328 -8.59 16.33 11.62
N ILE A 329 -8.48 15.82 10.39
CA ILE A 329 -7.20 15.54 9.72
C ILE A 329 -7.01 16.32 8.41
N ALA A 330 -7.98 17.12 7.99
CA ALA A 330 -7.94 17.80 6.70
C ALA A 330 -6.64 18.61 6.50
N ASN A 331 -6.18 19.30 7.53
CA ASN A 331 -4.94 20.06 7.52
C ASN A 331 -3.67 19.20 7.55
N LEU A 332 -3.79 17.94 7.94
CA LEU A 332 -2.67 16.99 8.07
C LEU A 332 -2.49 16.15 6.81
N ILE A 333 -3.53 16.04 5.98
CA ILE A 333 -3.50 15.24 4.75
C ILE A 333 -2.38 15.70 3.81
N PRO A 334 -2.16 17.01 3.54
CA PRO A 334 -1.03 17.44 2.72
C PRO A 334 0.33 17.05 3.31
N GLU A 335 0.45 17.01 4.65
CA GLU A 335 1.69 16.65 5.34
C GLU A 335 2.04 15.16 5.17
N VAL A 336 1.04 14.26 5.27
CA VAL A 336 1.26 12.81 5.14
C VAL A 336 1.34 12.39 3.68
N SER A 337 0.63 13.07 2.78
CA SER A 337 0.52 12.74 1.36
C SER A 337 1.86 12.75 0.65
N VAL A 338 2.72 13.74 0.92
CA VAL A 338 4.06 13.85 0.29
C VAL A 338 4.91 12.59 0.58
N GLY A 339 4.84 12.04 1.80
CA GLY A 339 5.54 10.81 2.15
C GLY A 339 4.91 9.56 1.55
N MET A 340 3.58 9.53 1.36
CA MET A 340 2.87 8.44 0.69
C MET A 340 3.14 8.44 -0.82
N GLU A 341 3.20 9.61 -1.46
CA GLU A 341 3.61 9.78 -2.85
C GLU A 341 5.06 9.36 -3.04
N GLY A 342 5.97 9.86 -2.20
CA GLY A 342 7.38 9.46 -2.21
C GLY A 342 7.60 7.95 -2.02
N ALA A 343 6.69 7.25 -1.33
CA ALA A 343 6.77 5.78 -1.23
C ALA A 343 6.60 5.10 -2.59
N VAL A 344 5.80 5.67 -3.47
CA VAL A 344 5.57 5.18 -4.84
C VAL A 344 6.68 5.64 -5.77
N ASP A 345 7.06 6.92 -5.73
CA ASP A 345 8.01 7.50 -6.69
C ASP A 345 9.42 6.94 -6.55
N TYR A 346 9.95 6.92 -5.34
CA TYR A 346 11.34 6.51 -5.09
C TYR A 346 11.51 5.55 -3.91
N GLY A 347 10.41 5.28 -3.19
CA GLY A 347 10.43 4.54 -1.95
C GLY A 347 10.13 3.04 -2.10
N THR A 348 9.41 2.52 -1.09
CA THR A 348 9.17 1.08 -0.96
C THR A 348 8.14 0.53 -1.94
N ALA A 349 7.30 1.38 -2.52
CA ALA A 349 6.26 1.00 -3.49
C ALA A 349 6.65 1.28 -4.96
N ARG A 350 7.88 1.70 -5.26
CA ARG A 350 8.33 2.07 -6.62
C ARG A 350 8.12 0.99 -7.69
N ARG A 351 7.87 -0.26 -7.29
CA ARG A 351 7.54 -1.34 -8.21
C ARG A 351 6.20 -1.14 -8.92
N LEU A 352 5.34 -0.28 -8.39
CA LEU A 352 4.09 0.10 -9.04
C LEU A 352 4.35 0.66 -10.44
N HIS A 353 5.39 1.50 -10.59
CA HIS A 353 5.77 2.12 -11.86
C HIS A 353 6.26 1.15 -12.94
N ALA A 354 6.49 -0.11 -12.61
CA ALA A 354 6.74 -1.13 -13.64
C ALA A 354 5.50 -1.39 -14.53
N ASN A 355 4.32 -1.05 -14.02
CA ASN A 355 3.04 -1.32 -14.69
C ASN A 355 2.17 -0.08 -14.89
N PHE A 356 2.35 0.99 -14.09
CA PHE A 356 1.50 2.18 -14.16
C PHE A 356 2.24 3.44 -13.71
N SER A 357 2.10 4.52 -14.49
CA SER A 357 2.71 5.83 -14.22
C SER A 357 1.89 7.02 -14.71
N GLU A 358 0.68 6.76 -15.21
CA GLU A 358 -0.20 7.74 -15.88
C GLU A 358 -0.85 8.72 -14.89
N LEU A 359 -1.02 8.30 -13.64
CA LEU A 359 -1.57 9.12 -12.56
C LEU A 359 -0.67 9.06 -11.31
N PRO A 360 -0.60 10.15 -10.53
CA PRO A 360 0.03 10.12 -9.23
C PRO A 360 -0.72 9.16 -8.29
N ILE A 361 0.02 8.19 -7.73
CA ILE A 361 -0.51 7.23 -6.77
C ILE A 361 0.16 7.48 -5.42
N LEU A 362 -0.65 7.62 -4.39
CA LEU A 362 -0.19 7.74 -3.01
C LEU A 362 -0.46 6.43 -2.27
N GLY A 363 0.51 5.94 -1.51
CA GLY A 363 0.28 4.68 -0.81
C GLY A 363 1.34 4.32 0.23
N LYS A 364 1.08 3.23 0.94
CA LYS A 364 1.99 2.70 1.95
C LYS A 364 2.08 1.19 1.88
N THR A 365 3.31 0.68 1.82
CA THR A 365 3.61 -0.76 1.89
C THR A 365 3.74 -1.26 3.32
N GLY A 366 3.39 -2.53 3.52
CA GLY A 366 3.69 -3.30 4.71
C GLY A 366 4.35 -4.63 4.34
N THR A 367 5.37 -5.04 5.09
CA THR A 367 6.00 -6.36 4.97
C THR A 367 6.43 -6.83 6.34
N CYS A 368 5.97 -7.99 6.73
CA CYS A 368 6.41 -8.70 7.92
C CYS A 368 6.15 -10.21 7.77
N SER A 369 6.48 -10.97 8.79
CA SER A 369 6.30 -12.42 8.81
C SER A 369 5.90 -12.85 10.21
N ASN A 370 4.96 -13.78 10.29
CA ASN A 370 4.54 -14.38 11.54
C ASN A 370 4.26 -15.86 11.31
N ASN A 371 4.75 -16.74 12.20
CA ASN A 371 4.49 -18.17 12.21
C ASN A 371 4.69 -18.88 10.85
N GLY A 372 5.77 -18.52 10.13
CA GLY A 372 6.09 -19.13 8.83
C GLY A 372 5.24 -18.63 7.66
N THR A 373 4.40 -17.62 7.88
CA THR A 373 3.65 -16.90 6.85
C THR A 373 4.22 -15.50 6.68
N ARG A 374 4.38 -15.08 5.45
CA ARG A 374 4.80 -13.73 5.10
C ARG A 374 3.61 -12.93 4.62
N TYR A 375 3.55 -11.67 5.03
CA TYR A 375 2.50 -10.74 4.68
C TYR A 375 3.04 -9.62 3.80
N GLY A 376 2.28 -9.29 2.77
CA GLY A 376 2.55 -8.19 1.85
C GLY A 376 1.32 -7.30 1.75
N TRP A 377 1.44 -6.05 2.21
CA TRP A 377 0.37 -5.05 2.18
C TRP A 377 0.74 -3.91 1.25
N PHE A 378 -0.23 -3.43 0.51
CA PHE A 378 -0.16 -2.11 -0.09
C PHE A 378 -1.56 -1.50 -0.10
N ALA A 379 -1.70 -0.34 0.53
CA ALA A 379 -2.91 0.46 0.47
C ALA A 379 -2.59 1.78 -0.20
N SER A 380 -3.43 2.20 -1.14
CA SER A 380 -3.18 3.35 -1.99
C SER A 380 -4.45 4.01 -2.48
N PHE A 381 -4.31 5.19 -3.04
CA PHE A 381 -5.33 5.86 -3.84
C PHE A 381 -4.71 6.65 -4.99
N ALA A 382 -5.47 6.78 -6.09
CA ALA A 382 -5.11 7.65 -7.19
C ALA A 382 -5.46 9.11 -6.82
N ASN A 383 -4.50 10.02 -7.00
CA ASN A 383 -4.71 11.45 -6.73
C ASN A 383 -5.32 12.14 -7.95
N THR A 384 -6.61 11.95 -8.15
CA THR A 384 -7.41 12.54 -9.24
C THR A 384 -8.48 13.44 -8.67
N SER A 385 -8.96 14.39 -9.48
CA SER A 385 -10.12 15.22 -9.13
C SER A 385 -11.44 14.45 -9.24
N HIS A 386 -11.51 13.47 -10.14
CA HIS A 386 -12.69 12.65 -10.40
C HIS A 386 -12.33 11.17 -10.43
N GLY A 387 -13.27 10.31 -10.05
CA GLY A 387 -13.08 8.87 -10.09
C GLY A 387 -12.00 8.35 -9.13
N ARG A 388 -11.77 9.06 -8.01
CA ARG A 388 -10.80 8.62 -7.01
C ARG A 388 -11.19 7.25 -6.49
N ILE A 389 -10.22 6.34 -6.45
CA ILE A 389 -10.41 4.97 -5.98
C ILE A 389 -9.32 4.62 -4.97
N VAL A 390 -9.73 4.04 -3.86
CA VAL A 390 -8.82 3.49 -2.85
C VAL A 390 -8.69 1.99 -3.07
N THR A 391 -7.48 1.48 -2.96
CA THR A 391 -7.21 0.04 -3.09
C THR A 391 -6.43 -0.49 -1.89
N VAL A 392 -6.74 -1.71 -1.49
CA VAL A 392 -5.93 -2.50 -0.56
C VAL A 392 -5.63 -3.84 -1.18
N PHE A 393 -4.35 -4.08 -1.47
CA PHE A 393 -3.85 -5.41 -1.81
C PHE A 393 -3.18 -6.01 -0.58
N PHE A 394 -3.70 -7.15 -0.14
CA PHE A 394 -3.14 -7.93 0.94
C PHE A 394 -2.79 -9.34 0.45
N LEU A 395 -1.53 -9.72 0.61
CA LEU A 395 -0.97 -10.99 0.15
C LEU A 395 -0.47 -11.79 1.35
N GLU A 396 -0.74 -13.08 1.34
CA GLU A 396 -0.19 -14.05 2.28
C GLU A 396 0.63 -15.10 1.56
N GLY A 397 1.69 -15.61 2.20
CA GLY A 397 2.44 -16.70 1.60
C GLY A 397 3.88 -16.82 2.04
N GLY A 398 4.73 -17.20 1.09
CA GLY A 398 6.15 -17.38 1.26
C GLY A 398 6.99 -16.22 0.72
N ARG A 399 8.18 -16.52 0.13
CA ARG A 399 9.17 -15.50 -0.29
C ARG A 399 8.70 -14.45 -1.29
N PRO A 400 7.90 -14.76 -2.34
CA PRO A 400 7.44 -13.73 -3.27
C PRO A 400 6.45 -12.73 -2.66
N THR A 401 5.84 -13.05 -1.49
CA THR A 401 4.88 -12.21 -0.80
C THR A 401 5.60 -11.13 0.00
N PHE A 402 5.37 -9.86 -0.36
CA PHE A 402 5.89 -8.69 0.36
C PHE A 402 5.24 -7.41 -0.17
N GLY A 403 5.34 -6.30 0.57
CA GLY A 403 4.67 -5.04 0.23
C GLY A 403 5.00 -4.50 -1.17
N PRO A 404 6.28 -4.46 -1.61
CA PRO A 404 6.61 -4.07 -2.99
C PRO A 404 5.97 -4.96 -4.07
N LYS A 405 5.66 -6.24 -3.79
CA LYS A 405 4.90 -7.09 -4.73
C LYS A 405 3.42 -6.70 -4.74
N ALA A 406 2.83 -6.41 -3.59
CA ALA A 406 1.47 -5.88 -3.54
C ALA A 406 1.36 -4.55 -4.31
N ALA A 407 2.35 -3.66 -4.20
CA ALA A 407 2.41 -2.41 -4.98
C ALA A 407 2.54 -2.68 -6.49
N GLU A 408 3.35 -3.66 -6.90
CA GLU A 408 3.49 -4.08 -8.31
C GLU A 408 2.15 -4.54 -8.89
N LEU A 409 1.41 -5.39 -8.15
CA LEU A 409 0.07 -5.85 -8.55
C LEU A 409 -0.95 -4.70 -8.60
N THR A 410 -0.85 -3.76 -7.66
CA THR A 410 -1.70 -2.56 -7.70
C THR A 410 -1.42 -1.71 -8.94
N GLY A 411 -0.18 -1.68 -9.43
CA GLY A 411 0.15 -1.05 -10.72
C GLY A 411 -0.58 -1.71 -11.88
N VAL A 412 -0.65 -3.06 -11.92
CA VAL A 412 -1.45 -3.79 -12.93
C VAL A 412 -2.93 -3.43 -12.82
N PHE A 413 -3.46 -3.34 -11.59
CA PHE A 413 -4.86 -2.94 -11.36
C PHE A 413 -5.17 -1.55 -11.94
N TYR A 414 -4.34 -0.53 -11.63
CA TYR A 414 -4.55 0.82 -12.15
C TYR A 414 -4.38 0.90 -13.66
N HIS A 415 -3.43 0.13 -14.22
CA HIS A 415 -3.25 0.04 -15.68
C HIS A 415 -4.51 -0.51 -16.36
N ASN A 416 -5.07 -1.61 -15.85
CA ASN A 416 -6.29 -2.19 -16.37
C ASN A 416 -7.46 -1.20 -16.31
N LEU A 417 -7.61 -0.44 -15.22
CA LEU A 417 -8.64 0.60 -15.14
C LEU A 417 -8.42 1.73 -16.15
N TRP A 418 -7.17 2.11 -16.37
CA TRP A 418 -6.80 3.14 -17.32
C TRP A 418 -7.15 2.73 -18.76
N ASP A 419 -6.80 1.52 -19.13
CA ASP A 419 -7.09 0.96 -20.47
C ASP A 419 -8.60 0.83 -20.74
N HIS A 420 -9.40 0.61 -19.69
CA HIS A 420 -10.87 0.62 -19.77
C HIS A 420 -11.49 2.02 -19.62
N SER A 421 -10.69 3.09 -19.68
CA SER A 421 -11.15 4.48 -19.57
C SER A 421 -11.94 4.82 -18.28
N TYR A 422 -11.78 4.03 -17.22
CA TYR A 422 -12.52 4.17 -15.97
C TYR A 422 -12.50 5.59 -15.40
N PHE A 423 -11.33 6.23 -15.39
CA PHE A 423 -11.17 7.58 -14.81
C PHE A 423 -11.80 8.67 -15.69
N ALA A 424 -11.81 8.49 -17.02
CA ALA A 424 -12.45 9.40 -17.98
C ALA A 424 -13.97 9.29 -17.89
N GLU A 425 -14.52 8.08 -17.80
CA GLU A 425 -15.97 7.83 -17.66
C GLU A 425 -16.51 8.39 -16.33
N LYS A 426 -15.76 8.24 -15.23
CA LYS A 426 -16.13 8.83 -13.96
C LYS A 426 -16.12 10.37 -14.01
N ALA A 427 -15.13 10.98 -14.66
CA ALA A 427 -15.09 12.42 -14.87
C ALA A 427 -16.30 12.91 -15.67
N ALA A 428 -16.69 12.19 -16.72
CA ALA A 428 -17.87 12.51 -17.53
C ALA A 428 -19.19 12.35 -16.74
N THR A 429 -19.28 11.31 -15.90
CA THR A 429 -20.45 11.08 -15.03
C THR A 429 -20.60 12.18 -13.97
N ASP A 430 -19.51 12.58 -13.35
CA ASP A 430 -19.50 13.65 -12.33
C ASP A 430 -19.80 15.03 -12.93
N ALA A 431 -19.47 15.25 -14.21
CA ALA A 431 -19.75 16.49 -14.94
C ALA A 431 -21.18 16.56 -15.51
N ALA A 432 -21.88 15.43 -15.62
CA ALA A 432 -23.26 15.41 -16.12
C ALA A 432 -24.21 16.10 -15.12
N PRO A 433 -25.05 17.05 -15.53
CA PRO A 433 -26.01 17.68 -14.63
C PRO A 433 -26.95 16.62 -14.08
N SER A 434 -27.11 16.58 -12.77
CA SER A 434 -28.09 15.70 -12.11
C SER A 434 -29.45 15.91 -12.74
N ALA A 435 -29.96 14.90 -13.44
CA ALA A 435 -31.30 14.89 -14.03
C ALA A 435 -32.41 14.73 -12.96
N ALA A 436 -32.20 15.32 -11.79
CA ALA A 436 -33.14 15.26 -10.69
C ALA A 436 -33.97 16.57 -10.61
N SER A 437 -35.28 16.38 -10.79
CA SER A 437 -36.37 17.27 -10.47
C SER A 437 -36.56 18.52 -11.35
N ALA A 438 -37.15 18.31 -12.54
CA ALA A 438 -38.12 19.30 -13.02
C ALA A 438 -39.36 19.23 -12.08
N PRO A 439 -39.82 20.33 -11.48
CA PRO A 439 -41.05 20.31 -10.73
C PRO A 439 -42.20 20.00 -11.69
N ALA A 440 -43.02 19.02 -11.33
CA ALA A 440 -44.29 18.75 -12.03
C ALA A 440 -45.11 20.03 -11.99
N VAL A 441 -45.26 20.68 -13.14
CA VAL A 441 -46.25 21.74 -13.32
C VAL A 441 -47.61 21.07 -13.32
N SER A 442 -48.31 21.20 -12.20
CA SER A 442 -49.75 20.85 -12.11
C SER A 442 -50.54 21.86 -12.96
N GLN A 443 -51.18 21.35 -14.02
CA GLN A 443 -52.31 22.00 -14.66
C GLN A 443 -53.58 21.70 -13.86
#